data_22c8616af3bace555b9a382e043cfaac
#
_entry.id   22c8616af3bace555b9a382e043cfaac
#
_cell.length_a   1.000
_cell.length_b   1.000
_cell.length_c   1.000
_cell.angle_alpha   90.00
_cell.angle_beta   90.00
_cell.angle_gamma   90.00
#
_symmetry.space_group_name_H-M   'P 1'
#
loop_
_entity.id
_entity.type
_entity.pdbx_description
1 polymer ?
#
loop_
_entity_poly.entity_id
_entity_poly.type
_entity_poly.pdbx_seq_one_letter_code
_entity_poly.pdbx_strand_id
1 'polypeptide(L)'
;MKTEITKSEFTAAFHNMGRGDNFSHAGLCALYDWLEEFEEDTESEIEFDVIGLCGEFSEYADLSEVWDTYNTDPAPEDEETIRDWLNEQTIFTEFSGGVIIQNF
;
A
#
# COMPACT_ATOMS: atom_id res chain seq x y z
N MET A 1 10.81 -0.31 -11.10
CA MET A 1 9.80 -0.68 -12.09
C MET A 1 10.41 -0.72 -13.46
N LYS A 2 9.79 -1.46 -14.35
CA LYS A 2 10.39 -1.92 -15.61
C LYS A 2 10.87 -0.82 -16.59
N THR A 3 10.31 0.35 -16.47
CA THR A 3 10.81 1.54 -17.16
C THR A 3 11.14 2.53 -16.06
N GLU A 4 12.26 3.20 -16.10
CA GLU A 4 12.68 4.14 -15.06
C GLU A 4 11.62 5.20 -14.77
N ILE A 5 10.56 4.80 -14.08
CA ILE A 5 9.43 5.65 -13.74
C ILE A 5 9.77 6.47 -12.50
N THR A 6 9.63 7.79 -12.58
CA THR A 6 9.81 8.67 -11.44
C THR A 6 8.58 8.65 -10.55
N LYS A 7 8.72 9.11 -9.31
CA LYS A 7 7.60 9.23 -8.39
C LYS A 7 6.47 10.09 -8.97
N SER A 8 6.81 11.19 -9.65
CA SER A 8 5.83 12.06 -10.31
C SER A 8 5.08 11.34 -11.42
N GLU A 9 5.77 10.55 -12.23
CA GLU A 9 5.16 9.77 -13.29
C GLU A 9 4.25 8.70 -12.73
N PHE A 10 4.66 8.06 -11.63
CA PHE A 10 3.87 7.04 -10.93
C PHE A 10 2.54 7.62 -10.43
N THR A 11 2.60 8.73 -9.70
CA THR A 11 1.38 9.36 -9.16
C THR A 11 0.48 9.89 -10.27
N ALA A 12 1.07 10.50 -11.31
CA ALA A 12 0.33 11.01 -12.45
C ALA A 12 -0.40 9.90 -13.22
N ALA A 13 0.21 8.73 -13.34
CA ALA A 13 -0.40 7.60 -14.03
C ALA A 13 -1.70 7.15 -13.37
N PHE A 14 -1.76 7.14 -12.03
CA PHE A 14 -2.99 6.80 -11.30
C PHE A 14 -4.09 7.82 -11.59
N HIS A 15 -3.77 9.10 -11.59
CA HIS A 15 -4.74 10.15 -11.91
C HIS A 15 -5.21 10.07 -13.36
N ASN A 16 -4.29 9.84 -14.30
CA ASN A 16 -4.61 9.76 -15.71
C ASN A 16 -5.52 8.59 -16.06
N MET A 17 -5.47 7.51 -15.29
CA MET A 17 -6.33 6.35 -15.48
C MET A 17 -7.61 6.40 -14.64
N GLY A 18 -7.91 7.54 -14.01
CA GLY A 18 -9.08 7.69 -13.16
C GLY A 18 -9.00 6.93 -11.85
N ARG A 19 -7.79 6.58 -11.39
CA ARG A 19 -7.56 5.82 -10.17
C ARG A 19 -6.97 6.65 -9.03
N GLY A 20 -6.94 7.98 -9.18
CA GLY A 20 -6.40 8.88 -8.18
C GLY A 20 -7.11 8.83 -6.83
N ASP A 21 -8.37 8.38 -6.81
CA ASP A 21 -9.15 8.28 -5.58
C ASP A 21 -8.88 7.00 -4.79
N ASN A 22 -8.21 6.01 -5.38
CA ASN A 22 -7.90 4.74 -4.70
C ASN A 22 -6.85 4.91 -3.61
N PHE A 23 -5.97 5.89 -3.80
CA PHE A 23 -4.88 6.19 -2.86
C PHE A 23 -4.77 7.70 -2.71
N SER A 24 -4.44 8.18 -1.51
CA SER A 24 -4.08 9.57 -1.30
C SER A 24 -2.75 9.86 -1.99
N HIS A 25 -2.43 11.13 -2.19
CA HIS A 25 -1.13 11.49 -2.77
C HIS A 25 0.03 10.98 -1.89
N ALA A 26 -0.10 11.15 -0.57
CA ALA A 26 0.89 10.63 0.38
C ALA A 26 0.98 9.10 0.29
N GLY A 27 -0.16 8.41 0.14
CA GLY A 27 -0.20 6.96 -0.04
C GLY A 27 0.48 6.51 -1.31
N LEU A 28 0.26 7.21 -2.43
CA LEU A 28 0.94 6.89 -3.70
C LEU A 28 2.45 7.06 -3.59
N CYS A 29 2.91 8.11 -2.92
CA CYS A 29 4.34 8.32 -2.68
C CYS A 29 4.93 7.21 -1.82
N ALA A 30 4.23 6.81 -0.76
CA ALA A 30 4.65 5.72 0.11
C ALA A 30 4.68 4.38 -0.63
N LEU A 31 3.68 4.12 -1.46
CA LEU A 31 3.62 2.90 -2.28
C LEU A 31 4.79 2.85 -3.27
N TYR A 32 5.09 3.97 -3.92
CA TYR A 32 6.21 4.04 -4.84
C TYR A 32 7.53 3.71 -4.13
N ASP A 33 7.80 4.36 -3.00
CA ASP A 33 9.02 4.14 -2.23
C ASP A 33 9.13 2.68 -1.75
N TRP A 34 8.02 2.11 -1.30
CA TRP A 34 7.95 0.72 -0.85
C TRP A 34 8.23 -0.27 -1.98
N LEU A 35 7.64 -0.05 -3.15
CA LEU A 35 7.85 -0.90 -4.32
C LEU A 35 9.29 -0.82 -4.82
N GLU A 36 9.90 0.36 -4.81
CA GLU A 36 11.31 0.54 -5.18
C GLU A 36 12.23 -0.19 -4.20
N GLU A 37 11.95 -0.09 -2.91
CA GLU A 37 12.69 -0.79 -1.87
C GLU A 37 12.55 -2.31 -2.03
N PHE A 38 11.35 -2.77 -2.34
CA PHE A 38 11.07 -4.19 -2.57
C PHE A 38 11.84 -4.73 -3.78
N GLU A 39 11.90 -3.97 -4.87
CA GLU A 39 12.68 -4.34 -6.05
C GLU A 39 14.17 -4.44 -5.73
N GLU A 40 14.68 -3.50 -4.94
CA GLU A 40 16.08 -3.48 -4.51
C GLU A 40 16.41 -4.68 -3.62
N ASP A 41 15.54 -4.99 -2.65
CA ASP A 41 15.73 -6.10 -1.72
C ASP A 41 15.69 -7.47 -2.40
N THR A 42 14.83 -7.63 -3.39
CA THR A 42 14.63 -8.92 -4.09
C THR A 42 15.46 -9.03 -5.37
N GLU A 43 16.12 -7.96 -5.77
CA GLU A 43 16.83 -7.86 -7.06
C GLU A 43 15.92 -8.21 -8.25
N SER A 44 14.62 -7.98 -8.09
CA SER A 44 13.59 -8.23 -9.10
C SER A 44 12.99 -6.94 -9.57
N GLU A 45 12.54 -6.91 -10.81
CA GLU A 45 11.88 -5.74 -11.38
C GLU A 45 10.36 -5.95 -11.34
N ILE A 46 9.63 -4.98 -10.78
CA ILE A 46 8.17 -5.04 -10.70
C ILE A 46 7.59 -4.37 -11.95
N GLU A 47 6.66 -5.05 -12.60
CA GLU A 47 5.95 -4.47 -13.74
C GLU A 47 4.98 -3.40 -13.26
N PHE A 48 5.07 -2.20 -13.86
CA PHE A 48 4.17 -1.11 -13.51
C PHE A 48 2.81 -1.31 -14.18
N ASP A 49 1.79 -1.64 -13.37
CA ASP A 49 0.42 -1.84 -13.82
C ASP A 49 -0.52 -1.17 -12.81
N VAL A 50 -1.08 -0.01 -13.19
CA VAL A 50 -1.96 0.76 -12.31
C VAL A 50 -3.16 -0.07 -11.86
N ILE A 51 -3.82 -0.76 -12.79
CA ILE A 51 -5.00 -1.58 -12.46
C ILE A 51 -4.63 -2.75 -11.56
N GLY A 52 -3.52 -3.42 -11.85
CA GLY A 52 -3.01 -4.51 -11.02
C GLY A 52 -2.68 -4.06 -9.62
N LEU A 53 -2.01 -2.91 -9.48
CA LEU A 53 -1.67 -2.35 -8.17
C LEU A 53 -2.91 -1.95 -7.37
N CYS A 54 -3.91 -1.36 -8.02
CA CYS A 54 -5.19 -1.04 -7.36
C CYS A 54 -5.92 -2.29 -6.87
N GLY A 55 -5.77 -3.42 -7.55
CA GLY A 55 -6.36 -4.68 -7.15
C GLY A 55 -5.56 -5.43 -6.08
N GLU A 56 -4.25 -5.21 -6.03
CA GLU A 56 -3.36 -5.91 -5.09
C GLU A 56 -3.17 -5.18 -3.76
N PHE A 57 -3.24 -3.85 -3.76
CA PHE A 57 -2.94 -3.03 -2.58
C PHE A 57 -4.13 -2.16 -2.22
N SER A 58 -4.28 -1.90 -0.92
CA SER A 58 -5.32 -1.01 -0.40
C SER A 58 -4.72 -0.06 0.63
N GLU A 59 -5.23 1.16 0.67
CA GLU A 59 -4.85 2.17 1.64
C GLU A 59 -5.95 2.32 2.69
N TYR A 60 -5.54 2.42 3.95
CA TYR A 60 -6.44 2.65 5.08
C TYR A 60 -5.92 3.84 5.89
N ALA A 61 -6.83 4.51 6.60
CA ALA A 61 -6.48 5.66 7.40
C ALA A 61 -5.61 5.29 8.61
N ASP A 62 -5.83 4.11 9.18
CA ASP A 62 -5.07 3.61 10.33
C ASP A 62 -5.20 2.08 10.43
N LEU A 63 -4.47 1.51 11.38
CA LEU A 63 -4.47 0.06 11.61
C LEU A 63 -5.83 -0.45 12.09
N SER A 64 -6.56 0.34 12.88
CA SER A 64 -7.89 -0.03 13.36
C SER A 64 -8.87 -0.22 12.21
N GLU A 65 -8.78 0.62 11.19
CA GLU A 65 -9.62 0.50 10.00
C GLU A 65 -9.33 -0.80 9.24
N VAL A 66 -8.06 -1.20 9.14
CA VAL A 66 -7.68 -2.49 8.54
C VAL A 66 -8.31 -3.63 9.33
N TRP A 67 -8.17 -3.60 10.65
CA TRP A 67 -8.76 -4.63 11.52
C TRP A 67 -10.27 -4.74 11.31
N ASP A 68 -10.98 -3.61 11.33
CA ASP A 68 -12.42 -3.56 11.17
C ASP A 68 -12.89 -4.09 9.80
N THR A 69 -12.07 -3.95 8.78
CA THR A 69 -12.39 -4.44 7.43
C THR A 69 -12.34 -5.97 7.36
N TYR A 70 -11.39 -6.59 8.05
CA TYR A 70 -11.16 -8.04 7.98
C TYR A 70 -11.73 -8.82 9.15
N ASN A 71 -12.10 -8.15 10.25
CA ASN A 71 -12.59 -8.80 11.46
C ASN A 71 -13.93 -8.22 11.90
N THR A 72 -14.78 -9.05 12.53
CA THR A 72 -16.04 -8.61 13.09
C THR A 72 -15.90 -8.18 14.56
N ASP A 73 -14.78 -8.53 15.19
CA ASP A 73 -14.49 -8.18 16.57
C ASP A 73 -13.95 -6.76 16.69
N PRO A 74 -14.13 -6.07 17.83
CA PRO A 74 -13.56 -4.75 18.04
C PRO A 74 -12.03 -4.76 17.91
N ALA A 75 -11.48 -3.69 17.35
CA ALA A 75 -10.04 -3.57 17.20
C ALA A 75 -9.36 -3.51 18.58
N PRO A 76 -8.17 -4.15 18.73
CA PRO A 76 -7.38 -4.00 19.94
C PRO A 76 -7.01 -2.54 20.17
N GLU A 77 -6.90 -2.12 21.43
CA GLU A 77 -6.44 -0.77 21.76
C GLU A 77 -4.95 -0.59 21.44
N ASP A 78 -4.21 -1.69 21.44
CA ASP A 78 -2.78 -1.70 21.17
C ASP A 78 -2.53 -1.93 19.68
N GLU A 79 -1.98 -0.91 19.01
CA GLU A 79 -1.64 -0.99 17.60
C GLU A 79 -0.59 -2.08 17.32
N GLU A 80 0.28 -2.37 18.25
CA GLU A 80 1.29 -3.41 18.11
C GLU A 80 0.66 -4.79 17.89
N THR A 81 -0.44 -5.07 18.58
CA THR A 81 -1.20 -6.30 18.38
C THR A 81 -1.74 -6.40 16.96
N ILE A 82 -2.22 -5.29 16.42
CA ILE A 82 -2.71 -5.24 15.03
C ILE A 82 -1.56 -5.44 14.05
N ARG A 83 -0.41 -4.82 14.31
CA ARG A 83 0.78 -4.99 13.47
C ARG A 83 1.25 -6.43 13.43
N ASP A 84 1.29 -7.10 14.58
CA ASP A 84 1.68 -8.50 14.67
C ASP A 84 0.71 -9.38 13.89
N TRP A 85 -0.58 -9.12 14.02
CA TRP A 85 -1.61 -9.83 13.26
C TRP A 85 -1.42 -9.64 11.75
N LEU A 86 -1.20 -8.39 11.29
CA LEU A 86 -0.98 -8.10 9.88
C LEU A 86 0.28 -8.78 9.33
N ASN A 87 1.36 -8.77 10.11
CA ASN A 87 2.61 -9.44 9.71
C ASN A 87 2.43 -10.93 9.45
N GLU A 88 1.49 -11.56 10.14
CA GLU A 88 1.16 -12.97 9.93
C GLU A 88 0.29 -13.18 8.69
N GLN A 89 -0.47 -12.17 8.27
CA GLN A 89 -1.42 -12.29 7.16
C GLN A 89 -0.85 -11.83 5.83
N THR A 90 -0.10 -10.73 5.81
CA THR A 90 0.35 -10.11 4.58
C THR A 90 1.52 -9.18 4.85
N ILE A 91 1.97 -8.49 3.80
CA ILE A 91 2.95 -7.41 3.92
C ILE A 91 2.23 -6.07 3.92
N PHE A 92 2.78 -5.11 4.64
CA PHE A 92 2.19 -3.77 4.74
C PHE A 92 3.27 -2.73 5.01
N THR A 93 2.94 -1.45 4.75
CA THR A 93 3.80 -0.32 5.10
C THR A 93 2.96 0.79 5.70
N GLU A 94 3.50 1.46 6.71
CA GLU A 94 2.87 2.62 7.34
C GLU A 94 3.53 3.91 6.84
N PHE A 95 2.75 4.95 6.71
CA PHE A 95 3.24 6.28 6.36
C PHE A 95 2.48 7.33 7.17
N SER A 96 2.88 8.60 7.06
CA SER A 96 2.32 9.66 7.92
C SER A 96 0.82 9.92 7.76
N GLY A 97 0.21 9.44 6.70
CA GLY A 97 -1.23 9.60 6.44
C GLY A 97 -2.05 8.33 6.56
N GLY A 98 -1.44 7.20 6.88
CA GLY A 98 -2.16 5.94 6.95
C GLY A 98 -1.30 4.70 6.79
N VAL A 99 -1.91 3.64 6.25
CA VAL A 99 -1.23 2.36 6.03
C VAL A 99 -1.68 1.78 4.70
N ILE A 100 -0.75 1.13 4.01
CA ILE A 100 -1.03 0.40 2.76
C ILE A 100 -0.72 -1.07 3.01
N ILE A 101 -1.64 -1.94 2.64
CA ILE A 101 -1.48 -3.39 2.77
C ILE A 101 -1.59 -4.05 1.40
N GLN A 102 -0.97 -5.23 1.27
CA GLN A 102 -1.28 -6.12 0.16
C GLN A 102 -2.55 -6.88 0.55
N ASN A 103 -3.54 -6.90 -0.33
CA ASN A 103 -4.83 -7.54 -0.05
C ASN A 103 -4.68 -9.04 0.20
N PHE A 104 -5.44 -9.54 1.13
CA PHE A 104 -5.39 -10.96 1.49
C PHE A 104 -6.79 -11.53 1.81
#